data_c7b76a9fecc30b6279c5c07a6e4d1b3e
#
_entry.id   c7b76a9fecc30b6279c5c07a6e4d1b3e
#
_cell.length_a   1.000
_cell.length_b   1.000
_cell.length_c   1.000
_cell.angle_alpha   90.00
_cell.angle_beta   90.00
_cell.angle_gamma   90.00
#
_symmetry.space_group_name_H-M   'P 1'
#
loop_
_entity.id
_entity.type
_entity.pdbx_description
1 polymer ?
#
loop_
_entity_poly.entity_id
_entity_poly.type
_entity_poly.pdbx_seq_one_letter_code
_entity_poly.pdbx_strand_id
1 'polypeptide(L)'
;IKMAVTINRREGAALINSLTAGVVPRIGLRHIAVGRQGEVNAFLHDLSTIEGGGAAFRFVCGQYGSGKSFLLQTIRNNAMERSFVVMDADLSPERRLVGTSGQGLATYRELIQHTSTRTRPEGSALESILQKWIVSMQSEIAKQENLQANDNKLIESVSEKISEVL
;
A
#
# COMPACT_ATOMS: atom_id res chain seq x y z
N ILE A 1 24.62 26.03 -2.67
CA ILE A 1 25.24 24.90 -3.41
C ILE A 1 24.15 23.84 -3.50
N LYS A 2 23.55 23.64 -4.71
CA LYS A 2 22.65 22.52 -4.95
C LYS A 2 23.49 21.25 -4.91
N MET A 3 23.30 20.42 -3.89
CA MET A 3 23.85 19.07 -3.93
C MET A 3 23.29 18.35 -5.16
N ALA A 4 24.17 17.85 -6.02
CA ALA A 4 23.78 17.02 -7.15
C ALA A 4 23.16 15.73 -6.61
N VAL A 5 21.85 15.58 -6.77
CA VAL A 5 21.18 14.33 -6.42
C VAL A 5 21.60 13.29 -7.45
N THR A 6 22.44 12.35 -7.04
CA THR A 6 22.86 11.25 -7.91
C THR A 6 21.70 10.25 -8.02
N ILE A 7 21.11 10.16 -9.21
CA ILE A 7 20.07 9.18 -9.51
C ILE A 7 20.75 7.86 -9.92
N ASN A 8 20.31 6.75 -9.35
CA ASN A 8 20.77 5.42 -9.77
C ASN A 8 20.39 5.21 -11.25
N ARG A 9 21.31 4.65 -12.05
CA ARG A 9 21.12 4.41 -13.50
C ARG A 9 19.83 3.65 -13.81
N ARG A 10 19.45 2.67 -12.96
CA ARG A 10 18.21 1.89 -13.12
C ARG A 10 16.97 2.76 -12.87
N GLU A 11 16.98 3.57 -11.81
CA GLU A 11 15.89 4.51 -11.53
C GLU A 11 15.74 5.56 -12.62
N GLY A 12 16.86 6.11 -13.11
CA GLY A 12 16.87 7.09 -14.20
C GLY A 12 16.30 6.51 -15.50
N ALA A 13 16.69 5.30 -15.87
CA ALA A 13 16.15 4.62 -17.05
C ALA A 13 14.64 4.33 -16.91
N ALA A 14 14.18 3.88 -15.74
CA ALA A 14 12.76 3.63 -15.47
C ALA A 14 11.94 4.91 -15.56
N LEU A 15 12.45 6.04 -15.02
CA LEU A 15 11.82 7.36 -15.13
C LEU A 15 11.67 7.79 -16.59
N ILE A 16 12.76 7.76 -17.36
CA ILE A 16 12.75 8.17 -18.78
C ILE A 16 11.75 7.33 -19.56
N ASN A 17 11.79 6.00 -19.41
CA ASN A 17 10.88 5.10 -20.13
C ASN A 17 9.42 5.37 -19.80
N SER A 18 9.08 5.57 -18.51
CA SER A 18 7.71 5.88 -18.09
C SER A 18 7.23 7.22 -18.64
N LEU A 19 8.07 8.26 -18.57
CA LEU A 19 7.74 9.58 -19.09
C LEU A 19 7.59 9.57 -20.63
N THR A 20 8.43 8.84 -21.33
CA THR A 20 8.32 8.66 -22.79
C THR A 20 7.03 7.95 -23.18
N ALA A 21 6.61 6.97 -22.37
CA ALA A 21 5.35 6.26 -22.56
C ALA A 21 4.11 7.06 -22.09
N GLY A 22 4.27 8.26 -21.52
CA GLY A 22 3.18 9.08 -21.02
C GLY A 22 2.49 8.54 -19.77
N VAL A 23 3.15 7.64 -19.03
CA VAL A 23 2.61 7.05 -17.80
C VAL A 23 3.33 7.58 -16.56
N VAL A 24 2.65 7.54 -15.42
CA VAL A 24 3.24 7.96 -14.14
C VAL A 24 4.29 6.92 -13.72
N PRO A 25 5.56 7.32 -13.49
CA PRO A 25 6.59 6.41 -13.01
C PRO A 25 6.23 5.82 -11.65
N ARG A 26 6.50 4.55 -11.44
CA ARG A 26 6.34 3.90 -10.12
C ARG A 26 7.59 4.04 -9.25
N ILE A 27 8.74 4.21 -9.87
CA ILE A 27 10.06 4.28 -9.22
C ILE A 27 10.69 5.65 -9.51
N GLY A 28 11.41 6.21 -8.54
CA GLY A 28 12.17 7.45 -8.73
C GLY A 28 11.35 8.73 -8.71
N LEU A 29 10.05 8.70 -8.38
CA LEU A 29 9.16 9.86 -8.33
C LEU A 29 9.73 11.03 -7.50
N ARG A 30 10.44 10.73 -6.42
CA ARG A 30 11.10 11.73 -5.55
C ARG A 30 12.04 12.68 -6.30
N HIS A 31 12.61 12.25 -7.43
CA HIS A 31 13.54 13.03 -8.23
C HIS A 31 12.86 14.03 -9.15
N ILE A 32 11.60 13.80 -9.47
CA ILE A 32 10.80 14.64 -10.38
C ILE A 32 9.59 15.32 -9.70
N ALA A 33 9.37 15.06 -8.40
CA ALA A 33 8.33 15.72 -7.62
C ALA A 33 8.73 17.17 -7.32
N VAL A 34 8.26 18.10 -8.14
CA VAL A 34 8.55 19.53 -8.03
C VAL A 34 7.25 20.31 -7.80
N GLY A 35 7.29 21.27 -6.87
CA GLY A 35 6.22 22.25 -6.70
C GLY A 35 4.98 21.77 -5.92
N ARG A 36 5.00 20.56 -5.33
CA ARG A 36 3.86 20.00 -4.56
C ARG A 36 4.20 19.66 -3.11
N GLN A 37 5.19 20.34 -2.57
CA GLN A 37 5.67 20.07 -1.22
C GLN A 37 4.58 20.26 -0.16
N GLY A 38 3.70 21.27 -0.35
CA GLY A 38 2.59 21.52 0.57
C GLY A 38 1.60 20.35 0.64
N GLU A 39 1.17 19.86 -0.54
CA GLU A 39 0.25 18.72 -0.64
C GLU A 39 0.90 17.44 -0.09
N VAL A 40 2.15 17.16 -0.47
CA VAL A 40 2.87 15.99 0.05
C VAL A 40 3.01 16.06 1.56
N ASN A 41 3.39 17.21 2.13
CA ASN A 41 3.52 17.37 3.58
C ASN A 41 2.18 17.16 4.31
N ALA A 42 1.07 17.61 3.73
CA ALA A 42 -0.26 17.39 4.30
C ALA A 42 -0.60 15.89 4.38
N PHE A 43 -0.28 15.12 3.35
CA PHE A 43 -0.47 13.66 3.37
C PHE A 43 0.51 12.95 4.31
N LEU A 44 1.77 13.42 4.40
CA LEU A 44 2.72 12.86 5.36
C LEU A 44 2.27 13.09 6.81
N HIS A 45 1.61 14.23 7.08
CA HIS A 45 0.97 14.48 8.37
C HIS A 45 -0.19 13.52 8.64
N ASP A 46 -1.03 13.24 7.63
CA ASP A 46 -2.11 12.25 7.76
C ASP A 46 -1.56 10.85 8.07
N LEU A 47 -0.50 10.43 7.37
CA LEU A 47 0.17 9.14 7.67
C LEU A 47 0.65 9.10 9.12
N SER A 48 1.22 10.18 9.64
CA SER A 48 1.66 10.24 11.03
C SER A 48 0.48 10.18 12.01
N THR A 49 -0.66 10.76 11.66
CA THR A 49 -1.91 10.65 12.45
C THR A 49 -2.40 9.21 12.49
N ILE A 50 -2.35 8.49 11.36
CA ILE A 50 -2.75 7.09 11.27
C ILE A 50 -1.79 6.19 12.06
N GLU A 51 -0.48 6.42 11.99
CA GLU A 51 0.53 5.73 12.81
C GLU A 51 0.25 5.88 14.31
N GLY A 52 -0.29 7.02 14.72
CA GLY A 52 -0.75 7.27 16.09
C GLY A 52 -2.10 6.65 16.47
N GLY A 53 -2.70 5.81 15.59
CA GLY A 53 -4.01 5.18 15.81
C GLY A 53 -5.21 6.04 15.41
N GLY A 54 -4.99 7.18 14.76
CA GLY A 54 -6.03 8.02 14.22
C GLY A 54 -6.49 7.60 12.82
N ALA A 55 -7.31 8.42 12.20
CA ALA A 55 -7.77 8.25 10.82
C ALA A 55 -7.73 9.58 10.07
N ALA A 56 -7.59 9.52 8.75
CA ALA A 56 -7.63 10.69 7.89
C ALA A 56 -8.41 10.38 6.60
N PHE A 57 -9.03 11.40 6.05
CA PHE A 57 -9.76 11.32 4.78
C PHE A 57 -9.50 12.58 3.96
N ARG A 58 -9.19 12.42 2.67
CA ARG A 58 -8.92 13.54 1.75
C ARG A 58 -9.55 13.34 0.39
N PHE A 59 -10.09 14.42 -0.17
CA PHE A 59 -10.39 14.54 -1.58
C PHE A 59 -9.22 15.22 -2.31
N VAL A 60 -8.80 14.66 -3.45
CA VAL A 60 -7.83 15.28 -4.35
C VAL A 60 -8.58 15.72 -5.60
N CYS A 61 -8.86 17.01 -5.68
CA CYS A 61 -9.60 17.62 -6.79
C CYS A 61 -8.65 18.40 -7.70
N GLY A 62 -8.92 18.40 -9.00
CA GLY A 62 -8.15 19.15 -9.99
C GLY A 62 -8.56 18.78 -11.41
N GLN A 63 -8.20 19.63 -12.36
CA GLN A 63 -8.46 19.42 -13.79
C GLN A 63 -7.73 18.17 -14.31
N TYR A 64 -8.15 17.70 -15.49
CA TYR A 64 -7.40 16.64 -16.18
C TYR A 64 -5.97 17.11 -16.47
N GLY A 65 -5.00 16.22 -16.30
CA GLY A 65 -3.57 16.56 -16.48
C GLY A 65 -2.93 17.34 -15.33
N SER A 66 -3.66 17.70 -14.27
CA SER A 66 -3.11 18.44 -13.12
C SER A 66 -2.16 17.65 -12.23
N GLY A 67 -1.85 16.39 -12.55
CA GLY A 67 -0.91 15.55 -11.81
C GLY A 67 -1.49 14.85 -10.57
N LYS A 68 -2.82 14.65 -10.50
CA LYS A 68 -3.45 13.92 -9.38
C LYS A 68 -2.89 12.51 -9.21
N SER A 69 -2.81 11.74 -10.29
CA SER A 69 -2.27 10.37 -10.26
C SER A 69 -0.80 10.35 -9.85
N PHE A 70 -0.01 11.35 -10.27
CA PHE A 70 1.36 11.52 -9.82
C PHE A 70 1.45 11.76 -8.30
N LEU A 71 0.60 12.62 -7.76
CA LEU A 71 0.52 12.89 -6.33
C LEU A 71 0.13 11.63 -5.55
N LEU A 72 -0.93 10.92 -5.98
CA LEU A 72 -1.38 9.68 -5.35
C LEU A 72 -0.28 8.60 -5.36
N GLN A 73 0.44 8.44 -6.48
CA GLN A 73 1.56 7.51 -6.56
C GLN A 73 2.72 7.90 -5.64
N THR A 74 2.99 9.21 -5.50
CA THR A 74 4.00 9.72 -4.56
C THR A 74 3.64 9.37 -3.12
N ILE A 75 2.37 9.55 -2.74
CA ILE A 75 1.87 9.23 -1.40
C ILE A 75 1.90 7.72 -1.16
N ARG A 76 1.47 6.93 -2.13
CA ARG A 76 1.54 5.47 -2.12
C ARG A 76 2.96 4.98 -1.79
N ASN A 77 3.96 5.53 -2.47
CA ASN A 77 5.35 5.17 -2.24
C ASN A 77 5.81 5.56 -0.82
N ASN A 78 5.49 6.77 -0.36
CA ASN A 78 5.81 7.22 1.00
C ASN A 78 5.12 6.35 2.07
N ALA A 79 3.87 5.96 1.87
CA ALA A 79 3.16 5.08 2.77
C ALA A 79 3.84 3.70 2.87
N MET A 80 4.20 3.10 1.73
CA MET A 80 4.92 1.82 1.70
C MET A 80 6.32 1.91 2.35
N GLU A 81 7.04 3.02 2.18
CA GLU A 81 8.33 3.26 2.85
C GLU A 81 8.18 3.29 4.37
N ARG A 82 7.04 3.76 4.88
CA ARG A 82 6.66 3.75 6.30
C ARG A 82 6.01 2.43 6.75
N SER A 83 6.08 1.39 5.93
CA SER A 83 5.52 0.06 6.22
C SER A 83 3.99 -0.01 6.29
N PHE A 84 3.28 0.93 5.69
CA PHE A 84 1.85 0.81 5.48
C PHE A 84 1.52 -0.26 4.45
N VAL A 85 0.38 -0.90 4.62
CA VAL A 85 -0.30 -1.64 3.56
C VAL A 85 -1.11 -0.63 2.75
N VAL A 86 -0.94 -0.65 1.44
CA VAL A 86 -1.64 0.26 0.53
C VAL A 86 -2.55 -0.55 -0.39
N MET A 87 -3.78 -0.07 -0.56
CA MET A 87 -4.72 -0.61 -1.53
C MET A 87 -5.17 0.52 -2.44
N ASP A 88 -5.14 0.30 -3.74
CA ASP A 88 -5.60 1.25 -4.75
C ASP A 88 -6.58 0.59 -5.72
N ALA A 89 -7.56 1.35 -6.18
CA ALA A 89 -8.49 0.91 -7.21
C ALA A 89 -8.88 2.08 -8.11
N ASP A 90 -8.91 1.80 -9.40
CA ASP A 90 -9.47 2.71 -10.39
C ASP A 90 -10.97 2.49 -10.51
N LEU A 91 -11.75 3.55 -10.27
CA LEU A 91 -13.19 3.49 -10.46
C LEU A 91 -13.54 3.57 -11.93
N SER A 92 -14.48 2.72 -12.35
CA SER A 92 -15.02 2.67 -13.71
C SER A 92 -16.54 2.50 -13.65
N PRO A 93 -17.27 2.56 -14.78
CA PRO A 93 -18.69 2.26 -14.81
C PRO A 93 -19.04 0.88 -14.22
N GLU A 94 -18.16 -0.10 -14.35
CA GLU A 94 -18.31 -1.48 -13.84
C GLU A 94 -17.81 -1.62 -12.39
N ARG A 95 -16.99 -0.69 -11.93
CA ARG A 95 -16.37 -0.68 -10.59
C ARG A 95 -16.72 0.60 -9.85
N ARG A 96 -17.89 0.64 -9.27
CA ARG A 96 -18.39 1.77 -8.46
C ARG A 96 -18.38 1.40 -6.99
N LEU A 97 -18.19 2.38 -6.12
CA LEU A 97 -18.29 2.19 -4.67
C LEU A 97 -19.73 1.83 -4.26
N VAL A 98 -20.70 2.45 -4.94
CA VAL A 98 -22.13 2.18 -4.75
C VAL A 98 -22.73 1.81 -6.10
N GLY A 99 -23.47 0.73 -6.14
CA GLY A 99 -24.13 0.28 -7.39
C GLY A 99 -24.86 -1.04 -7.19
N THR A 100 -25.74 -1.34 -8.15
CA THR A 100 -26.42 -2.62 -8.27
C THR A 100 -25.52 -3.65 -8.95
N SER A 101 -25.91 -4.93 -8.91
CA SER A 101 -25.30 -5.98 -9.72
C SER A 101 -23.81 -6.28 -9.43
N GLY A 102 -23.38 -6.21 -8.17
CA GLY A 102 -22.03 -6.65 -7.78
C GLY A 102 -20.89 -5.66 -8.07
N GLN A 103 -21.19 -4.42 -8.46
CA GLN A 103 -20.18 -3.39 -8.74
C GLN A 103 -19.29 -3.11 -7.52
N GLY A 104 -19.86 -3.05 -6.31
CA GLY A 104 -19.08 -2.90 -5.06
C GLY A 104 -18.15 -4.09 -4.83
N LEU A 105 -18.57 -5.32 -5.15
CA LEU A 105 -17.73 -6.50 -5.05
C LEU A 105 -16.58 -6.47 -6.07
N ALA A 106 -16.81 -5.96 -7.28
CA ALA A 106 -15.78 -5.77 -8.29
C ALA A 106 -14.71 -4.76 -7.82
N THR A 107 -15.14 -3.66 -7.21
CA THR A 107 -14.23 -2.67 -6.59
C THR A 107 -13.43 -3.27 -5.44
N TYR A 108 -14.08 -4.06 -4.59
CA TYR A 108 -13.42 -4.75 -3.48
C TYR A 108 -12.35 -5.74 -3.98
N ARG A 109 -12.67 -6.53 -5.00
CA ARG A 109 -11.70 -7.46 -5.64
C ARG A 109 -10.50 -6.72 -6.21
N GLU A 110 -10.72 -5.57 -6.85
CA GLU A 110 -9.66 -4.71 -7.36
C GLU A 110 -8.73 -4.24 -6.23
N LEU A 111 -9.30 -3.73 -5.12
CA LEU A 111 -8.54 -3.33 -3.94
C LEU A 111 -7.67 -4.48 -3.39
N ILE A 112 -8.24 -5.69 -3.29
CA ILE A 112 -7.52 -6.87 -2.82
C ILE A 112 -6.37 -7.24 -3.77
N GLN A 113 -6.60 -7.23 -5.06
CA GLN A 113 -5.57 -7.52 -6.06
C GLN A 113 -4.43 -6.50 -6.03
N HIS A 114 -4.77 -5.21 -5.81
CA HIS A 114 -3.80 -4.13 -5.71
C HIS A 114 -3.28 -3.88 -4.30
N THR A 115 -3.54 -4.81 -3.35
CA THR A 115 -2.93 -4.73 -2.03
C THR A 115 -1.42 -4.82 -2.16
N SER A 116 -0.73 -3.79 -1.70
CA SER A 116 0.70 -3.59 -1.89
C SER A 116 1.40 -3.32 -0.56
N THR A 117 2.65 -3.74 -0.47
CA THR A 117 3.55 -3.47 0.65
C THR A 117 4.92 -3.07 0.12
N ARG A 118 5.80 -2.62 1.00
CA ARG A 118 7.20 -2.31 0.64
C ARG A 118 7.91 -3.48 -0.03
N THR A 119 7.62 -4.72 0.38
CA THR A 119 8.24 -5.94 -0.18
C THR A 119 7.55 -6.45 -1.44
N ARG A 120 6.28 -6.08 -1.65
CA ARG A 120 5.48 -6.40 -2.84
C ARG A 120 4.77 -5.14 -3.35
N PRO A 121 5.49 -4.22 -4.00
CA PRO A 121 4.94 -2.94 -4.44
C PRO A 121 4.01 -3.06 -5.65
N GLU A 122 4.05 -4.17 -6.38
CA GLU A 122 3.27 -4.37 -7.61
C GLU A 122 1.86 -4.93 -7.36
N GLY A 123 1.50 -5.20 -6.11
CA GLY A 123 0.21 -5.77 -5.74
C GLY A 123 0.28 -7.21 -5.25
N SER A 124 -0.88 -7.83 -5.07
CA SER A 124 -1.04 -9.23 -4.61
C SER A 124 -0.30 -9.54 -3.30
N ALA A 125 -0.19 -8.55 -2.41
CA ALA A 125 0.54 -8.70 -1.16
C ALA A 125 -0.28 -9.38 -0.06
N LEU A 126 -1.61 -9.53 -0.20
CA LEU A 126 -2.49 -10.03 0.84
C LEU A 126 -2.07 -11.41 1.35
N GLU A 127 -1.77 -12.34 0.44
CA GLU A 127 -1.31 -13.68 0.81
C GLU A 127 -0.06 -13.63 1.72
N SER A 128 0.93 -12.83 1.35
CA SER A 128 2.16 -12.69 2.13
C SER A 128 1.95 -11.99 3.48
N ILE A 129 0.95 -11.12 3.58
CA ILE A 129 0.53 -10.47 4.83
C ILE A 129 -0.09 -11.52 5.75
N LEU A 130 -1.05 -12.31 5.24
CA LEU A 130 -1.70 -13.37 6.01
C LEU A 130 -0.72 -14.43 6.47
N GLN A 131 0.19 -14.87 5.60
CA GLN A 131 1.24 -15.83 5.97
C GLN A 131 2.10 -15.31 7.13
N LYS A 132 2.55 -14.05 7.05
CA LYS A 132 3.35 -13.43 8.13
C LYS A 132 2.56 -13.31 9.43
N TRP A 133 1.28 -12.95 9.34
CA TRP A 133 0.40 -12.84 10.50
C TRP A 133 0.22 -14.19 11.18
N ILE A 134 -0.06 -15.26 10.42
CA ILE A 134 -0.18 -16.63 10.94
C ILE A 134 1.12 -17.07 11.62
N VAL A 135 2.27 -16.87 10.99
CA VAL A 135 3.59 -17.20 11.57
C VAL A 135 3.85 -16.42 12.85
N SER A 136 3.47 -15.15 12.90
CA SER A 136 3.59 -14.33 14.11
C SER A 136 2.73 -14.89 15.24
N MET A 137 1.45 -15.22 14.96
CA MET A 137 0.54 -15.83 15.93
C MET A 137 1.06 -17.18 16.44
N GLN A 138 1.53 -18.04 15.53
CA GLN A 138 2.13 -19.32 15.91
C GLN A 138 3.30 -19.11 16.88
N SER A 139 4.17 -18.14 16.58
CA SER A 139 5.32 -17.83 17.43
C SER A 139 4.93 -17.29 18.81
N GLU A 140 3.87 -16.48 18.88
CA GLU A 140 3.34 -15.96 20.15
C GLU A 140 2.71 -17.05 21.01
N ILE A 141 1.84 -17.87 20.44
CA ILE A 141 1.17 -18.97 21.14
C ILE A 141 2.19 -20.01 21.61
N ALA A 142 3.15 -20.38 20.75
CA ALA A 142 4.21 -21.32 21.10
C ALA A 142 5.03 -20.85 22.31
N LYS A 143 5.30 -19.54 22.41
CA LYS A 143 5.99 -18.93 23.57
C LYS A 143 5.13 -18.90 24.83
N GLN A 144 3.85 -18.56 24.70
CA GLN A 144 2.92 -18.46 25.82
C GLN A 144 2.61 -19.81 26.45
N GLU A 145 2.41 -20.84 25.62
CA GLU A 145 2.03 -22.19 26.04
C GLU A 145 3.23 -23.14 26.15
N ASN A 146 4.45 -22.65 25.85
CA ASN A 146 5.68 -23.45 25.86
C ASN A 146 5.61 -24.69 24.96
N LEU A 147 4.97 -24.56 23.79
CA LEU A 147 4.77 -25.62 22.81
C LEU A 147 5.88 -25.63 21.75
N GLN A 148 6.14 -26.81 21.17
CA GLN A 148 7.06 -26.90 20.02
C GLN A 148 6.33 -26.66 18.70
N ALA A 149 7.05 -26.26 17.66
CA ALA A 149 6.49 -25.90 16.36
C ALA A 149 5.67 -27.02 15.66
N ASN A 150 5.87 -28.28 16.02
CA ASN A 150 5.19 -29.43 15.45
C ASN A 150 4.11 -30.03 16.39
N ASP A 151 3.73 -29.31 17.44
CA ASP A 151 2.71 -29.78 18.38
C ASP A 151 1.30 -29.59 17.78
N ASN A 152 0.48 -30.64 17.77
CA ASN A 152 -0.90 -30.53 17.29
C ASN A 152 -1.73 -29.54 18.09
N LYS A 153 -1.44 -29.37 19.37
CA LYS A 153 -2.05 -28.35 20.21
C LYS A 153 -1.81 -26.94 19.66
N LEU A 154 -0.62 -26.65 19.15
CA LEU A 154 -0.32 -25.34 18.56
C LEU A 154 -1.23 -25.05 17.35
N ILE A 155 -1.48 -26.06 16.52
CA ILE A 155 -2.36 -25.92 15.35
C ILE A 155 -3.80 -25.63 15.79
N GLU A 156 -4.28 -26.33 16.81
CA GLU A 156 -5.62 -26.11 17.37
C GLU A 156 -5.75 -24.70 17.97
N SER A 157 -4.84 -24.29 18.85
CA SER A 157 -4.84 -22.95 19.47
C SER A 157 -4.77 -21.82 18.44
N VAL A 158 -3.96 -22.00 17.37
CA VAL A 158 -3.89 -21.04 16.25
C VAL A 158 -5.21 -20.99 15.48
N SER A 159 -5.83 -22.14 15.22
CA SER A 159 -7.11 -22.22 14.51
C SER A 159 -8.25 -21.56 15.30
N GLU A 160 -8.32 -21.79 16.61
CA GLU A 160 -9.27 -21.11 17.50
C GLU A 160 -9.07 -19.59 17.48
N LYS A 161 -7.81 -19.13 17.61
CA LYS A 161 -7.48 -17.71 17.59
C LYS A 161 -7.84 -17.01 16.28
N ILE A 162 -7.64 -17.69 15.15
CA ILE A 162 -8.07 -17.18 13.83
C ILE A 162 -9.60 -17.08 13.78
N SER A 163 -10.31 -18.07 14.30
CA SER A 163 -11.78 -18.08 14.31
C SER A 163 -12.39 -17.02 15.24
N GLU A 164 -11.67 -16.58 16.28
CA GLU A 164 -12.10 -15.48 17.15
C GLU A 164 -11.97 -14.11 16.48
N VAL A 165 -11.06 -13.97 15.51
CA VAL A 165 -10.75 -12.69 14.85
C VAL A 165 -11.56 -12.49 13.57
N LEU A 166 -12.01 -13.57 12.94
CA LEU A 166 -12.82 -13.54 11.71
C LEU A 166 -14.31 -13.62 12.01
#